data_49740a2ec10dc43f32f781377bd92abd
#
_entry.id   49740a2ec10dc43f32f781377bd92abd
#
_cell.length_a   1.000
_cell.length_b   1.000
_cell.length_c   1.000
_cell.angle_alpha   90.00
_cell.angle_beta   90.00
_cell.angle_gamma   90.00
#
_symmetry.space_group_name_H-M   'P 1'
#
loop_
_entity.id
_entity.type
_entity.pdbx_description
1 polymer ?
#
loop_
_entity_poly.entity_id
_entity_poly.type
_entity_poly.pdbx_seq_one_letter_code
_entity_poly.pdbx_strand_id
1 'polypeptide(L)'
;MGNNFGIKHIVYLTMNIQNNKIYIGVHKTETPDKFDGYLGNGLWITDTYLLEHPKEPFHYAVKKYGIKNFKRKTLKVFDNR
;
A
#
# COMPACT_ATOMS: atom_id res chain seq x y z
N MET A 1 4.41 27.70 5.59
CA MET A 1 3.34 27.35 5.94
C MET A 1 3.17 25.98 5.67
N GLY A 2 2.66 25.46 6.38
CA GLY A 2 2.65 24.15 6.39
C GLY A 2 2.13 23.60 5.19
N ASN A 3 2.88 23.17 4.42
CA ASN A 3 2.46 22.76 3.26
C ASN A 3 2.05 21.40 3.21
N ASN A 4 1.51 20.86 4.29
CA ASN A 4 0.92 19.53 4.29
C ASN A 4 -0.54 19.58 3.94
N PHE A 5 -0.96 20.73 3.42
CA PHE A 5 -2.30 20.90 2.98
C PHE A 5 -2.61 19.86 1.94
N GLY A 6 -3.56 19.05 2.14
CA GLY A 6 -3.90 17.97 1.23
C GLY A 6 -3.24 16.66 1.51
N ILE A 7 -2.22 16.64 2.34
CA ILE A 7 -1.54 15.39 2.68
C ILE A 7 -2.17 14.79 3.92
N LYS A 8 -2.54 13.53 3.82
CA LYS A 8 -3.16 12.79 4.91
C LYS A 8 -2.39 11.52 5.19
N HIS A 9 -2.56 11.01 6.40
CA HIS A 9 -2.06 9.67 6.72
C HIS A 9 -3.24 8.74 6.71
N ILE A 10 -3.08 7.58 6.15
CA ILE A 10 -4.12 6.57 6.14
C ILE A 10 -3.62 5.31 6.82
N VAL A 11 -4.55 4.60 7.44
CA VAL A 11 -4.31 3.22 7.84
C VAL A 11 -4.98 2.39 6.77
N TYR A 12 -4.25 1.47 6.18
CA TYR A 12 -4.77 0.68 5.07
C TYR A 12 -4.65 -0.80 5.36
N LEU A 13 -5.41 -1.56 4.61
CA LEU A 13 -5.34 -3.02 4.62
C LEU A 13 -5.14 -3.45 3.18
N THR A 14 -4.14 -4.30 2.96
CA THR A 14 -3.93 -4.93 1.66
C THR A 14 -4.17 -6.42 1.83
N MET A 15 -5.02 -6.99 1.00
CA MET A 15 -5.36 -8.40 1.10
C MET A 15 -4.96 -9.15 -0.15
N ASN A 16 -4.38 -10.33 0.06
CA ASN A 16 -4.14 -11.29 -1.01
C ASN A 16 -5.42 -12.10 -1.17
N ILE A 17 -6.13 -11.90 -2.26
CA ILE A 17 -7.43 -12.55 -2.43
C ILE A 17 -7.31 -14.04 -2.72
N GLN A 18 -6.11 -14.54 -2.99
CA GLN A 18 -5.92 -15.97 -3.22
C GLN A 18 -5.94 -16.76 -1.92
N ASN A 19 -5.42 -16.18 -0.84
CA ASN A 19 -5.33 -16.90 0.42
C ASN A 19 -5.92 -16.13 1.59
N ASN A 20 -6.51 -14.97 1.34
CA ASN A 20 -7.16 -14.11 2.34
C ASN A 20 -6.20 -13.55 3.39
N LYS A 21 -4.90 -13.61 3.14
CA LYS A 21 -3.96 -13.05 4.08
C LYS A 21 -3.98 -11.53 3.96
N ILE A 22 -3.93 -10.85 5.11
CA ILE A 22 -4.01 -9.39 5.12
C ILE A 22 -2.74 -8.78 5.68
N TYR A 23 -2.47 -7.56 5.25
CA TYR A 23 -1.34 -6.76 5.67
C TYR A 23 -1.88 -5.38 6.00
N ILE A 24 -1.55 -4.87 7.18
CA ILE A 24 -2.05 -3.56 7.62
C ILE A 24 -0.87 -2.64 7.78
N GLY A 25 -1.02 -1.41 7.34
CA GLY A 25 0.06 -0.43 7.47
C GLY A 25 -0.45 0.99 7.46
N VAL A 26 0.50 1.92 7.46
CA VAL A 26 0.22 3.35 7.45
C VAL A 26 0.91 3.94 6.23
N HIS A 27 0.26 4.86 5.55
CA HIS A 27 0.79 5.45 4.33
C HIS A 27 0.38 6.92 4.27
N LYS A 28 1.29 7.75 3.77
CA LYS A 28 1.02 9.17 3.59
C LYS A 28 0.61 9.39 2.14
N THR A 29 -0.50 10.07 1.91
CA THR A 29 -1.01 10.26 0.56
C THR A 29 -1.75 11.58 0.44
N GLU A 30 -1.78 12.12 -0.78
CA GLU A 30 -2.58 13.29 -1.07
C GLU A 30 -3.97 12.92 -1.58
N THR A 31 -4.21 11.64 -1.83
CA THR A 31 -5.49 11.18 -2.37
C THR A 31 -6.06 10.07 -1.50
N PRO A 32 -6.47 10.39 -0.26
CA PRO A 32 -6.90 9.33 0.67
C PRO A 32 -8.16 8.60 0.24
N ASP A 33 -8.93 9.19 -0.66
CA ASP A 33 -10.16 8.58 -1.15
C ASP A 33 -9.95 7.76 -2.42
N LYS A 34 -8.72 7.61 -2.86
CA LYS A 34 -8.42 6.84 -4.06
C LYS A 34 -7.22 5.95 -3.82
N PHE A 35 -7.16 4.86 -4.55
CA PHE A 35 -5.98 4.02 -4.51
C PHE A 35 -4.88 4.69 -5.33
N ASP A 36 -3.76 4.99 -4.70
CA ASP A 36 -2.67 5.69 -5.35
C ASP A 36 -1.59 4.76 -5.89
N GLY A 37 -1.79 3.46 -5.80
CA GLY A 37 -0.82 2.48 -6.31
C GLY A 37 0.09 1.89 -5.24
N TYR A 38 0.04 2.41 -4.02
CA TYR A 38 0.90 1.90 -2.96
C TYR A 38 0.26 0.69 -2.29
N LEU A 39 0.94 -0.45 -2.33
CA LEU A 39 0.40 -1.69 -1.74
C LEU A 39 0.84 -1.92 -0.31
N GLY A 40 2.03 -1.48 0.07
CA GLY A 40 2.54 -1.67 1.42
C GLY A 40 4.03 -1.98 1.43
N ASN A 41 4.66 -1.79 2.58
CA ASN A 41 6.08 -2.11 2.79
C ASN A 41 6.99 -1.54 1.70
N GLY A 42 6.70 -0.31 1.27
CA GLY A 42 7.51 0.35 0.26
C GLY A 42 7.23 -0.07 -1.16
N LEU A 43 6.27 -0.94 -1.39
CA LEU A 43 6.02 -1.48 -2.72
C LEU A 43 4.84 -0.76 -3.38
N TRP A 44 5.10 -0.19 -4.56
CA TRP A 44 4.07 0.41 -5.41
C TRP A 44 3.78 -0.55 -6.55
N ILE A 45 2.58 -0.50 -7.11
CA ILE A 45 2.21 -1.43 -8.18
C ILE A 45 3.07 -1.27 -9.43
N THR A 46 3.79 -0.15 -9.54
CA THR A 46 4.68 0.08 -10.68
C THR A 46 6.14 -0.24 -10.38
N ASP A 47 6.44 -0.77 -9.19
CA ASP A 47 7.82 -0.96 -8.77
C ASP A 47 8.36 -2.31 -9.23
N THR A 48 8.73 -2.39 -10.50
CA THR A 48 9.22 -3.65 -11.05
C THR A 48 10.55 -4.05 -10.45
N TYR A 49 11.37 -3.08 -10.06
CA TYR A 49 12.66 -3.42 -9.47
C TYR A 49 12.48 -4.18 -8.16
N LEU A 50 11.60 -3.68 -7.28
CA LEU A 50 11.40 -4.31 -6.00
C LEU A 50 10.76 -5.69 -6.15
N LEU A 51 9.92 -5.87 -7.16
CA LEU A 51 9.34 -7.19 -7.42
C LEU A 51 10.38 -8.18 -7.94
N GLU A 52 11.38 -7.70 -8.67
CA GLU A 52 12.45 -8.57 -9.12
C GLU A 52 13.47 -8.83 -8.03
N HIS A 53 13.54 -7.94 -7.03
CA HIS A 53 14.50 -8.05 -5.93
C HIS A 53 13.78 -7.91 -4.60
N PRO A 54 12.89 -8.84 -4.27
CA PRO A 54 12.08 -8.71 -3.05
C PRO A 54 12.95 -8.71 -1.81
N LYS A 55 12.55 -7.91 -0.81
CA LYS A 55 13.31 -7.76 0.42
C LYS A 55 12.55 -8.21 1.65
N GLU A 56 11.24 -8.31 1.57
CA GLU A 56 10.41 -8.63 2.72
C GLU A 56 9.37 -9.66 2.36
N PRO A 57 8.82 -10.37 3.34
CA PRO A 57 7.81 -11.40 3.05
C PRO A 57 6.65 -10.90 2.19
N PHE A 58 6.21 -9.66 2.42
CA PHE A 58 5.13 -9.11 1.62
C PHE A 58 5.54 -8.99 0.14
N HIS A 59 6.79 -8.56 -0.11
CA HIS A 59 7.28 -8.45 -1.49
C HIS A 59 7.30 -9.81 -2.18
N TYR A 60 7.74 -10.84 -1.46
CA TYR A 60 7.77 -12.18 -2.02
C TYR A 60 6.37 -12.69 -2.32
N ALA A 61 5.40 -12.35 -1.46
CA ALA A 61 4.02 -12.76 -1.69
C ALA A 61 3.46 -12.10 -2.94
N VAL A 62 3.73 -10.80 -3.13
CA VAL A 62 3.23 -10.10 -4.31
C VAL A 62 3.87 -10.67 -5.57
N LYS A 63 5.15 -10.99 -5.51
CA LYS A 63 5.83 -11.60 -6.65
C LYS A 63 5.23 -12.97 -6.97
N LYS A 64 4.96 -13.77 -5.94
CA LYS A 64 4.46 -15.13 -6.14
C LYS A 64 3.03 -15.14 -6.67
N TYR A 65 2.15 -14.33 -6.08
CA TYR A 65 0.72 -14.39 -6.41
C TYR A 65 0.30 -13.41 -7.49
N GLY A 66 1.12 -12.39 -7.75
CA GLY A 66 0.80 -11.38 -8.76
C GLY A 66 0.08 -10.18 -8.17
N ILE A 67 0.43 -8.99 -8.65
CA ILE A 67 -0.13 -7.74 -8.15
C ILE A 67 -1.65 -7.74 -8.24
N LYS A 68 -2.21 -8.29 -9.31
CA LYS A 68 -3.67 -8.24 -9.52
C LYS A 68 -4.46 -9.00 -8.45
N ASN A 69 -3.79 -9.83 -7.67
CA ASN A 69 -4.46 -10.57 -6.60
C ASN A 69 -4.38 -9.84 -5.27
N PHE A 70 -3.86 -8.64 -5.25
CA PHE A 70 -3.77 -7.85 -4.03
C PHE A 70 -4.69 -6.65 -4.13
N LYS A 71 -5.56 -6.48 -3.14
CA LYS A 71 -6.51 -5.38 -3.08
C LYS A 71 -6.22 -4.56 -1.84
N ARG A 72 -6.22 -3.25 -1.99
CA ARG A 72 -5.98 -2.35 -0.86
C ARG A 72 -7.25 -1.61 -0.50
N LYS A 73 -7.49 -1.45 0.80
CA LYS A 73 -8.63 -0.72 1.30
C LYS A 73 -8.15 0.26 2.35
N THR A 74 -8.63 1.49 2.31
CA THR A 74 -8.35 2.47 3.34
C THR A 74 -9.29 2.23 4.50
N LEU A 75 -8.73 2.05 5.69
CA LEU A 75 -9.52 1.81 6.89
C LEU A 75 -9.81 3.10 7.64
N LYS A 76 -8.85 4.02 7.66
CA LYS A 76 -9.02 5.26 8.39
C LYS A 76 -8.14 6.33 7.80
N VAL A 77 -8.58 7.58 7.87
CA VAL A 77 -7.84 8.73 7.38
C VAL A 77 -7.58 9.66 8.55
N PHE A 78 -6.34 10.13 8.68
CA PHE A 78 -5.96 11.09 9.70
C PHE A 78 -5.38 12.32 9.04
N ASP A 79 -5.60 13.46 9.67
CA ASP A 79 -4.93 14.67 9.21
C ASP A 79 -3.45 14.56 9.53
N ASN A 80 -2.64 15.15 8.68
CA ASN A 80 -1.23 15.20 8.94
C ASN A 80 -0.94 16.22 10.01
N ARG A 81 -0.25 15.84 11.04
CA ARG A 81 0.02 16.74 12.15
C ARG A 81 1.48 17.02 12.29
#